data_cd4a438e359d27fe9c7db9443b90d45b
#
_entry.id   cd4a438e359d27fe9c7db9443b90d45b
#
_cell.length_a   1.000
_cell.length_b   1.000
_cell.length_c   1.000
_cell.angle_alpha   90.00
_cell.angle_beta   90.00
_cell.angle_gamma   90.00
#
_symmetry.space_group_name_H-M   'P 1'
#
loop_
_entity.id
_entity.type
_entity.pdbx_description
1 polymer ?
#
loop_
_entity_poly.entity_id
_entity_poly.type
_entity_poly.pdbx_seq_one_letter_code
_entity_poly.pdbx_strand_id
1 'polypeptide(L)'
;YVRNDLELNRGNFRVKGDTVDIYLAYSDNLLRVMFWDDEIDSIEEVDPVSGIRLASFDEYKIYPANLFMTTKESQLQAIYQIEDDLAKEVAKFEEEGKAKRLYERVTYDMEMIRELGHCSGIENYSRYFDGRVAGTRPYCLLDFFPDDFLIVIDESHVSVPQIRAMYG
;
A
#
# COMPACT_ATOMS: atom_id res chain seq x y z
N TYR A 1 -5.03 -5.13 6.05
CA TYR A 1 -6.07 -6.16 5.87
C TYR A 1 -7.42 -5.61 6.31
N VAL A 2 -8.47 -5.94 5.57
CA VAL A 2 -9.84 -5.50 5.84
C VAL A 2 -10.64 -6.71 6.30
N ARG A 3 -11.47 -6.53 7.35
CA ARG A 3 -12.37 -7.59 7.82
C ARG A 3 -13.49 -7.82 6.81
N ASN A 4 -13.66 -9.06 6.39
CA ASN A 4 -14.78 -9.48 5.56
C ASN A 4 -15.17 -10.92 5.95
N ASP A 5 -16.28 -11.04 6.70
CA ASP A 5 -16.73 -12.33 7.21
C ASP A 5 -17.59 -13.10 6.18
N LEU A 6 -18.02 -12.44 5.10
CA LEU A 6 -18.86 -13.05 4.06
C LEU A 6 -18.01 -13.66 2.94
N GLU A 7 -17.06 -12.89 2.44
CA GLU A 7 -16.21 -13.31 1.32
C GLU A 7 -14.74 -13.05 1.67
N LEU A 8 -13.94 -14.11 1.74
CA LEU A 8 -12.54 -14.03 2.12
C LEU A 8 -11.67 -14.00 0.86
N ASN A 9 -11.23 -12.80 0.47
CA ASN A 9 -10.31 -12.54 -0.63
C ASN A 9 -8.91 -12.20 -0.12
N ARG A 10 -7.90 -12.23 -1.00
CA ARG A 10 -6.53 -11.81 -0.65
C ARG A 10 -6.51 -10.40 -0.08
N GLY A 11 -5.77 -10.21 1.00
CA GLY A 11 -5.72 -8.95 1.73
C GLY A 11 -6.86 -8.74 2.72
N ASN A 12 -7.76 -9.73 2.87
CA ASN A 12 -8.83 -9.71 3.85
C ASN A 12 -8.57 -10.69 5.00
N PHE A 13 -9.28 -10.48 6.08
CA PHE A 13 -9.37 -11.47 7.16
C PHE A 13 -10.83 -11.64 7.60
N ARG A 14 -11.14 -12.79 8.17
CA ARG A 14 -12.43 -13.06 8.81
C ARG A 14 -12.25 -13.65 10.20
N VAL A 15 -13.26 -13.47 11.04
CA VAL A 15 -13.28 -14.01 12.40
C VAL A 15 -14.49 -14.92 12.54
N LYS A 16 -14.25 -16.15 12.99
CA LYS A 16 -15.30 -17.14 13.30
C LYS A 16 -15.01 -17.79 14.65
N GLY A 17 -15.74 -17.38 15.68
CA GLY A 17 -15.45 -17.82 17.06
C GLY A 17 -14.03 -17.44 17.47
N ASP A 18 -13.27 -18.40 17.92
CA ASP A 18 -11.89 -18.23 18.37
C ASP A 18 -10.85 -18.37 17.24
N THR A 19 -11.32 -18.37 15.98
CA THR A 19 -10.47 -18.55 14.81
C THR A 19 -10.44 -17.28 13.95
N VAL A 20 -9.24 -16.85 13.58
CA VAL A 20 -9.00 -15.76 12.63
C VAL A 20 -8.32 -16.34 11.38
N ASP A 21 -9.02 -16.32 10.26
CA ASP A 21 -8.48 -16.68 8.95
C ASP A 21 -8.01 -15.42 8.22
N ILE A 22 -6.75 -15.36 7.84
CA ILE A 22 -6.13 -14.23 7.14
C ILE A 22 -5.71 -14.70 5.75
N TYR A 23 -6.31 -14.13 4.69
CA TYR A 23 -5.86 -14.43 3.34
C TYR A 23 -4.70 -13.48 3.00
N LEU A 24 -3.50 -14.03 3.05
CA LEU A 24 -2.29 -13.23 2.82
C LEU A 24 -2.30 -12.60 1.42
N ALA A 25 -1.92 -11.33 1.34
CA ALA A 25 -1.92 -10.61 0.06
C ALA A 25 -0.84 -11.15 -0.93
N TYR A 26 0.17 -11.83 -0.40
CA TYR A 26 1.36 -12.32 -1.11
C TYR A 26 1.48 -13.86 -1.12
N SER A 27 0.42 -14.58 -0.74
CA SER A 27 0.38 -16.05 -0.76
C SER A 27 -0.93 -16.56 -1.34
N ASP A 28 -0.93 -17.78 -1.85
CA ASP A 28 -2.12 -18.48 -2.30
C ASP A 28 -2.87 -19.17 -1.16
N ASN A 29 -2.25 -19.24 0.02
CA ASN A 29 -2.77 -19.95 1.18
C ASN A 29 -3.30 -18.97 2.23
N LEU A 30 -4.17 -19.49 3.11
CA LEU A 30 -4.66 -18.80 4.30
C LEU A 30 -3.70 -19.02 5.47
N LEU A 31 -3.53 -17.99 6.28
CA LEU A 31 -2.99 -18.13 7.61
C LEU A 31 -4.16 -18.21 8.59
N ARG A 32 -4.28 -19.32 9.30
CA ARG A 32 -5.26 -19.55 10.34
C ARG A 32 -4.61 -19.40 11.71
N VAL A 33 -5.16 -18.50 12.52
CA VAL A 33 -4.74 -18.31 13.91
C VAL A 33 -5.90 -18.73 14.81
N MET A 34 -5.66 -19.69 15.65
CA MET A 34 -6.62 -20.15 16.65
C MET A 34 -6.26 -19.59 18.02
N PHE A 35 -7.25 -19.13 18.75
CA PHE A 35 -7.09 -18.55 20.08
C PHE A 35 -7.73 -19.47 21.11
N TRP A 36 -7.11 -19.51 22.28
CA TRP A 36 -7.70 -20.03 23.50
C TRP A 36 -7.75 -18.88 24.51
N ASP A 37 -8.95 -18.34 24.73
CA ASP A 37 -9.15 -17.10 25.49
C ASP A 37 -8.34 -15.95 24.83
N ASP A 38 -7.42 -15.33 25.56
CA ASP A 38 -6.57 -14.23 25.09
C ASP A 38 -5.20 -14.67 24.54
N GLU A 39 -4.94 -16.00 24.46
CA GLU A 39 -3.66 -16.55 24.00
C GLU A 39 -3.80 -17.19 22.61
N ILE A 40 -2.73 -17.14 21.83
CA ILE A 40 -2.66 -17.87 20.55
C ILE A 40 -2.36 -19.35 20.88
N ASP A 41 -3.31 -20.22 20.52
CA ASP A 41 -3.17 -21.66 20.66
C ASP A 41 -2.37 -22.27 19.50
N SER A 42 -2.68 -21.86 18.25
CA SER A 42 -1.95 -22.37 17.10
C SER A 42 -1.98 -21.39 15.93
N ILE A 43 -0.95 -21.51 15.07
CA ILE A 43 -0.80 -20.78 13.81
C ILE A 43 -0.58 -21.81 12.71
N GLU A 44 -1.47 -21.84 11.72
CA GLU A 44 -1.46 -22.84 10.67
C GLU A 44 -1.57 -22.19 9.28
N GLU A 45 -0.85 -22.73 8.31
CA GLU A 45 -1.09 -22.46 6.89
C GLU A 45 -2.11 -23.47 6.38
N VAL A 46 -3.13 -22.98 5.70
CA VAL A 46 -4.30 -23.76 5.27
C VAL A 46 -4.60 -23.48 3.80
N ASP A 47 -4.86 -24.53 3.04
CA ASP A 47 -5.36 -24.40 1.67
C ASP A 47 -6.77 -23.78 1.66
N PRO A 48 -7.00 -22.67 0.92
CA PRO A 48 -8.26 -21.94 0.98
C PRO A 48 -9.46 -22.71 0.42
N VAL A 49 -9.22 -23.70 -0.43
CA VAL A 49 -10.28 -24.46 -1.13
C VAL A 49 -10.65 -25.71 -0.35
N SER A 50 -9.66 -26.52 0.00
CA SER A 50 -9.88 -27.79 0.72
C SER A 50 -9.98 -27.65 2.23
N GLY A 51 -9.46 -26.55 2.79
CA GLY A 51 -9.34 -26.35 4.23
C GLY A 51 -8.29 -27.23 4.91
N ILE A 52 -7.46 -27.93 4.14
CA ILE A 52 -6.43 -28.82 4.65
C ILE A 52 -5.25 -28.00 5.19
N ARG A 53 -4.78 -28.36 6.39
CA ARG A 53 -3.57 -27.81 6.98
C ARG A 53 -2.35 -28.24 6.18
N LEU A 54 -1.56 -27.25 5.75
CA LEU A 54 -0.33 -27.45 4.97
C LEU A 54 0.91 -27.39 5.85
N ALA A 55 0.93 -26.45 6.81
CA ALA A 55 2.04 -26.25 7.75
C ALA A 55 1.54 -25.72 9.09
N SER A 56 2.39 -25.79 10.13
CA SER A 56 2.16 -25.21 11.44
C SER A 56 3.40 -24.42 11.87
N PHE A 57 3.20 -23.31 12.59
CA PHE A 57 4.24 -22.38 12.96
C PHE A 57 4.11 -22.01 14.45
N ASP A 58 5.23 -21.82 15.12
CA ASP A 58 5.28 -21.24 16.46
C ASP A 58 5.20 -19.70 16.41
N GLU A 59 5.70 -19.11 15.33
CA GLU A 59 5.70 -17.68 15.06
C GLU A 59 5.50 -17.43 13.56
N TYR A 60 4.72 -16.41 13.21
CA TYR A 60 4.53 -16.00 11.81
C TYR A 60 4.51 -14.48 11.65
N LYS A 61 5.26 -13.96 10.68
CA LYS A 61 5.32 -12.53 10.40
C LYS A 61 4.38 -12.15 9.26
N ILE A 62 3.34 -11.40 9.58
CA ILE A 62 2.38 -10.91 8.61
C ILE A 62 2.83 -9.53 8.10
N TYR A 63 3.06 -9.43 6.79
CA TYR A 63 3.39 -8.17 6.15
C TYR A 63 2.12 -7.42 5.73
N PRO A 64 2.17 -6.09 5.61
CA PRO A 64 1.03 -5.29 5.14
C PRO A 64 0.49 -5.77 3.79
N ALA A 65 -0.83 -5.67 3.61
CA ALA A 65 -1.48 -6.02 2.34
C ALA A 65 -1.27 -4.96 1.25
N ASN A 66 -0.97 -3.72 1.64
CA ASN A 66 -0.69 -2.59 0.75
C ASN A 66 0.60 -1.89 1.15
N LEU A 67 1.30 -1.32 0.15
CA LEU A 67 2.57 -0.59 0.35
C LEU A 67 2.38 0.74 1.12
N PHE A 68 1.22 1.37 0.99
CA PHE A 68 0.93 2.68 1.58
C PHE A 68 0.03 2.60 2.82
N MET A 69 0.21 1.53 3.61
CA MET A 69 -0.50 1.41 4.89
C MET A 69 0.17 2.27 5.97
N THR A 70 -0.63 3.12 6.61
CA THR A 70 -0.19 3.97 7.72
C THR A 70 -1.28 4.06 8.78
N THR A 71 -0.97 4.61 9.95
CA THR A 71 -1.99 4.86 10.98
C THR A 71 -2.95 5.95 10.53
N LYS A 72 -4.17 5.96 11.08
CA LYS A 72 -5.16 7.01 10.78
C LYS A 72 -4.64 8.40 11.10
N GLU A 73 -3.86 8.55 12.18
CA GLU A 73 -3.26 9.81 12.58
C GLU A 73 -2.25 10.30 11.53
N SER A 74 -1.35 9.42 11.09
CA SER A 74 -0.36 9.74 10.05
C SER A 74 -1.03 10.04 8.71
N GLN A 75 -2.11 9.34 8.39
CA GLN A 75 -2.92 9.59 7.20
C GLN A 75 -3.56 10.98 7.24
N LEU A 76 -4.17 11.36 8.35
CA LEU A 76 -4.76 12.70 8.52
C LEU A 76 -3.69 13.80 8.43
N GLN A 77 -2.52 13.60 9.06
CA GLN A 77 -1.40 14.53 8.93
C GLN A 77 -0.94 14.71 7.48
N ALA A 78 -0.82 13.60 6.73
CA ALA A 78 -0.46 13.66 5.33
C ALA A 78 -1.51 14.45 4.51
N ILE A 79 -2.79 14.20 4.74
CA ILE A 79 -3.88 14.93 4.07
C ILE A 79 -3.79 16.43 4.36
N TYR A 80 -3.62 16.86 5.62
CA TYR A 80 -3.47 18.28 5.96
C TYR A 80 -2.27 18.93 5.24
N GLN A 81 -1.14 18.23 5.17
CA GLN A 81 0.04 18.74 4.46
C GLN A 81 -0.21 18.86 2.94
N ILE A 82 -0.90 17.88 2.35
CA ILE A 82 -1.25 17.90 0.93
C ILE A 82 -2.20 19.07 0.63
N GLU A 83 -3.21 19.30 1.46
CA GLU A 83 -4.17 20.40 1.30
C GLU A 83 -3.50 21.78 1.46
N ASP A 84 -2.57 21.93 2.40
CA ASP A 84 -1.78 23.16 2.57
C ASP A 84 -0.87 23.42 1.37
N ASP A 85 -0.18 22.40 0.88
CA ASP A 85 0.66 22.51 -0.32
C ASP A 85 -0.19 22.75 -1.57
N LEU A 86 -1.37 22.14 -1.69
CA LEU A 86 -2.32 22.40 -2.78
C LEU A 86 -2.72 23.87 -2.83
N ALA A 87 -3.06 24.47 -1.69
CA ALA A 87 -3.44 25.88 -1.63
C ALA A 87 -2.29 26.79 -2.11
N LYS A 88 -1.05 26.49 -1.73
CA LYS A 88 0.14 27.23 -2.18
C LYS A 88 0.41 27.06 -3.67
N GLU A 89 0.24 25.84 -4.20
CA GLU A 89 0.47 25.57 -5.62
C GLU A 89 -0.61 26.19 -6.49
N VAL A 90 -1.89 26.07 -6.12
CA VAL A 90 -3.01 26.70 -6.85
C VAL A 90 -2.83 28.21 -6.96
N ALA A 91 -2.32 28.86 -5.89
CA ALA A 91 -2.07 30.30 -5.89
C ALA A 91 -0.97 30.76 -6.87
N LYS A 92 -0.10 29.84 -7.33
CA LYS A 92 0.98 30.15 -8.30
C LYS A 92 0.55 30.05 -9.75
N PHE A 93 -0.60 29.40 -10.04
CA PHE A 93 -1.05 29.27 -11.41
C PHE A 93 -1.69 30.55 -11.94
N GLU A 94 -1.15 31.07 -13.03
CA GLU A 94 -1.73 32.18 -13.77
C GLU A 94 -2.98 31.75 -14.57
N GLU A 95 -3.04 30.48 -14.99
CA GLU A 95 -4.15 29.91 -15.74
C GLU A 95 -5.20 29.29 -14.79
N GLU A 96 -6.34 29.98 -14.65
CA GLU A 96 -7.46 29.52 -13.79
C GLU A 96 -7.92 28.09 -14.12
N GLY A 97 -7.94 27.69 -15.37
CA GLY A 97 -8.36 26.35 -15.80
C GLY A 97 -7.41 25.23 -15.37
N LYS A 98 -6.10 25.50 -15.21
CA LYS A 98 -5.14 24.52 -14.67
C LYS A 98 -5.24 24.44 -13.16
N ALA A 99 -5.33 25.59 -12.50
CA ALA A 99 -5.54 25.68 -11.06
C ALA A 99 -6.79 24.90 -10.62
N LYS A 100 -7.90 25.11 -11.32
CA LYS A 100 -9.17 24.43 -11.05
C LYS A 100 -9.06 22.90 -11.20
N ARG A 101 -8.48 22.40 -12.29
CA ARG A 101 -8.31 20.96 -12.51
C ARG A 101 -7.43 20.31 -11.46
N LEU A 102 -6.33 20.98 -11.06
CA LEU A 102 -5.46 20.47 -9.99
C LEU A 102 -6.23 20.40 -8.67
N TYR A 103 -6.94 21.46 -8.32
CA TYR A 103 -7.73 21.53 -7.10
C TYR A 103 -8.80 20.44 -7.04
N GLU A 104 -9.62 20.29 -8.08
CA GLU A 104 -10.67 19.28 -8.15
C GLU A 104 -10.12 17.86 -8.02
N ARG A 105 -9.03 17.56 -8.73
CA ARG A 105 -8.39 16.24 -8.68
C ARG A 105 -7.86 15.91 -7.28
N VAL A 106 -7.05 16.81 -6.71
CA VAL A 106 -6.43 16.54 -5.40
C VAL A 106 -7.49 16.48 -4.30
N THR A 107 -8.51 17.34 -4.34
CA THR A 107 -9.63 17.29 -3.39
C THR A 107 -10.34 15.94 -3.45
N TYR A 108 -10.65 15.46 -4.64
CA TYR A 108 -11.26 14.14 -4.84
C TYR A 108 -10.37 13.02 -4.29
N ASP A 109 -9.05 13.05 -4.57
CA ASP A 109 -8.10 12.05 -4.07
C ASP A 109 -8.05 12.06 -2.52
N MET A 110 -8.10 13.25 -1.90
CA MET A 110 -8.13 13.37 -0.43
C MET A 110 -9.42 12.82 0.19
N GLU A 111 -10.56 13.02 -0.45
CA GLU A 111 -11.82 12.40 -0.03
C GLU A 111 -11.72 10.87 -0.11
N MET A 112 -11.19 10.32 -1.21
CA MET A 112 -10.99 8.89 -1.36
C MET A 112 -10.06 8.31 -0.29
N ILE A 113 -8.97 9.00 0.04
CA ILE A 113 -8.06 8.56 1.09
C ILE A 113 -8.74 8.60 2.47
N ARG A 114 -9.56 9.63 2.77
CA ARG A 114 -10.31 9.71 4.03
C ARG A 114 -11.31 8.58 4.21
N GLU A 115 -12.05 8.26 3.16
CA GLU A 115 -13.14 7.30 3.23
C GLU A 115 -12.67 5.85 3.06
N LEU A 116 -11.77 5.60 2.11
CA LEU A 116 -11.37 4.26 1.71
C LEU A 116 -9.94 3.90 2.14
N GLY A 117 -9.16 4.85 2.62
CA GLY A 117 -7.75 4.66 2.99
C GLY A 117 -6.78 4.68 1.81
N HIS A 118 -7.26 4.85 0.58
CA HIS A 118 -6.43 4.93 -0.63
C HIS A 118 -7.10 5.74 -1.74
N CYS A 119 -6.31 6.17 -2.73
CA CYS A 119 -6.80 6.72 -4.01
C CYS A 119 -6.02 6.13 -5.18
N SER A 120 -6.53 6.32 -6.41
CA SER A 120 -5.78 5.99 -7.62
C SER A 120 -4.59 6.95 -7.77
N GLY A 121 -3.38 6.41 -7.94
CA GLY A 121 -2.16 7.22 -8.02
C GLY A 121 -1.66 7.71 -6.66
N ILE A 122 -1.97 7.00 -5.57
CA ILE A 122 -1.51 7.32 -4.20
C ILE A 122 0.02 7.49 -4.12
N GLU A 123 0.77 6.85 -5.02
CA GLU A 123 2.23 7.00 -5.15
C GLU A 123 2.66 8.44 -5.42
N ASN A 124 1.81 9.27 -6.04
CA ASN A 124 2.08 10.69 -6.25
C ASN A 124 2.13 11.49 -4.94
N TYR A 125 1.52 10.95 -3.89
CA TYR A 125 1.48 11.53 -2.55
C TYR A 125 2.47 10.86 -1.59
N SER A 126 3.28 9.90 -2.08
CA SER A 126 4.15 9.05 -1.24
C SER A 126 5.04 9.82 -0.28
N ARG A 127 5.57 10.99 -0.67
CA ARG A 127 6.45 11.80 0.19
C ARG A 127 5.79 12.27 1.50
N TYR A 128 4.47 12.43 1.51
CA TYR A 128 3.73 12.86 2.70
C TYR A 128 3.53 11.72 3.69
N PHE A 129 3.54 10.48 3.18
CA PHE A 129 3.38 9.27 3.98
C PHE A 129 4.72 8.74 4.53
N ASP A 130 5.81 8.92 3.79
CA ASP A 130 7.15 8.47 4.19
C ASP A 130 8.05 9.58 4.76
N GLY A 131 7.54 10.81 4.85
CA GLY A 131 8.23 11.95 5.46
C GLY A 131 9.42 12.49 4.67
N ARG A 132 9.52 12.18 3.36
CA ARG A 132 10.61 12.68 2.52
C ARG A 132 10.52 14.18 2.29
N VAL A 133 11.69 14.81 2.17
CA VAL A 133 11.80 16.22 1.80
C VAL A 133 11.34 16.42 0.35
N ALA A 134 10.65 17.54 0.08
CA ALA A 134 10.23 17.91 -1.27
C ALA A 134 11.43 17.95 -2.24
N GLY A 135 11.25 17.42 -3.46
CA GLY A 135 12.30 17.33 -4.47
C GLY A 135 13.21 16.09 -4.36
N THR A 136 13.07 15.27 -3.32
CA THR A 136 13.79 13.99 -3.27
C THR A 136 13.01 12.93 -4.04
N ARG A 137 13.73 12.05 -4.76
CA ARG A 137 13.10 10.94 -5.49
C ARG A 137 12.44 9.95 -4.52
N PRO A 138 11.37 9.26 -4.93
CA PRO A 138 10.84 8.14 -4.16
C PRO A 138 11.81 6.96 -4.11
N TYR A 139 11.65 6.14 -3.08
CA TYR A 139 12.31 4.85 -3.04
C TYR A 139 11.77 3.96 -4.17
N CYS A 140 12.67 3.22 -4.80
CA CYS A 140 12.34 2.24 -5.82
C CYS A 140 12.90 0.87 -5.45
N LEU A 141 12.50 -0.17 -6.19
CA LEU A 141 12.94 -1.53 -5.90
C LEU A 141 14.47 -1.67 -5.82
N LEU A 142 15.20 -0.91 -6.64
CA LEU A 142 16.66 -0.95 -6.66
C LEU A 142 17.31 -0.45 -5.37
N ASP A 143 16.63 0.38 -4.58
CA ASP A 143 17.14 0.85 -3.28
C ASP A 143 17.22 -0.27 -2.22
N PHE A 144 16.55 -1.39 -2.47
CA PHE A 144 16.52 -2.55 -1.57
C PHE A 144 17.49 -3.66 -1.99
N PHE A 145 18.20 -3.47 -3.11
CA PHE A 145 19.22 -4.42 -3.53
C PHE A 145 20.51 -4.18 -2.77
N PRO A 146 21.38 -5.19 -2.62
CA PRO A 146 22.74 -4.99 -2.11
C PRO A 146 23.52 -4.04 -3.03
N ASP A 147 24.58 -3.41 -2.50
CA ASP A 147 25.38 -2.42 -3.26
C ASP A 147 26.03 -3.03 -4.52
N ASP A 148 26.30 -4.33 -4.50
CA ASP A 148 26.86 -5.07 -5.65
C ASP A 148 25.76 -5.93 -6.30
N PHE A 149 25.18 -5.44 -7.39
CA PHE A 149 24.18 -6.16 -8.18
C PHE A 149 24.32 -5.88 -9.68
N LEU A 150 23.91 -6.85 -10.49
CA LEU A 150 23.90 -6.77 -11.94
C LEU A 150 22.48 -6.46 -12.43
N ILE A 151 22.34 -5.46 -13.29
CA ILE A 151 21.09 -5.17 -14.00
C ILE A 151 21.18 -5.78 -15.40
N VAL A 152 20.23 -6.64 -15.73
CA VAL A 152 20.03 -7.14 -17.09
C VAL A 152 18.73 -6.54 -17.62
N ILE A 153 18.82 -5.73 -18.68
CA ILE A 153 17.66 -5.08 -19.31
C ILE A 153 17.36 -5.81 -20.60
N ASP A 154 16.28 -6.57 -20.61
CA ASP A 154 15.73 -7.15 -21.83
C ASP A 154 15.03 -6.07 -22.64
N GLU A 155 15.01 -6.20 -23.97
CA GLU A 155 14.44 -5.23 -24.91
C GLU A 155 14.93 -3.78 -24.63
N SER A 156 16.23 -3.63 -24.33
CA SER A 156 16.83 -2.37 -23.91
C SER A 156 16.66 -1.24 -24.93
N HIS A 157 16.49 -1.58 -26.23
CA HIS A 157 16.21 -0.61 -27.30
C HIS A 157 14.85 0.07 -27.16
N VAL A 158 13.90 -0.53 -26.42
CA VAL A 158 12.60 0.07 -26.08
C VAL A 158 12.64 0.69 -24.72
N SER A 159 13.15 -0.01 -23.70
CA SER A 159 13.12 0.39 -22.29
C SER A 159 13.98 1.62 -21.99
N VAL A 160 15.21 1.67 -22.53
CA VAL A 160 16.14 2.78 -22.29
C VAL A 160 15.64 4.13 -22.84
N PRO A 161 15.09 4.20 -24.09
CA PRO A 161 14.48 5.45 -24.57
C PRO A 161 13.28 5.92 -23.72
N GLN A 162 12.47 5.00 -23.19
CA GLN A 162 11.35 5.37 -22.32
C GLN A 162 11.84 5.97 -21.00
N ILE A 163 12.83 5.33 -20.34
CA ILE A 163 13.43 5.86 -19.12
C ILE A 163 14.06 7.23 -19.39
N ARG A 164 14.75 7.38 -20.53
CA ARG A 164 15.34 8.68 -20.93
C ARG A 164 14.29 9.76 -21.12
N ALA A 165 13.13 9.44 -21.66
CA ALA A 165 12.04 10.39 -21.85
C ALA A 165 11.38 10.84 -20.53
N MET A 166 11.53 10.07 -19.45
CA MET A 166 11.07 10.42 -18.08
C MET A 166 12.04 11.39 -17.38
N TYR A 167 13.27 11.48 -17.87
CA TYR A 167 14.30 12.36 -17.35
C TYR A 167 14.29 13.69 -18.14
N GLY A 168 13.25 14.48 -17.91
CA GLY A 168 13.03 15.76 -18.59
C GLY A 168 13.20 16.96 -17.68
#